data_952c8cca60b0dfc470dd27c81dd20b19
#
_entry.id   952c8cca60b0dfc470dd27c81dd20b19
#
_cell.length_a   1.000
_cell.length_b   1.000
_cell.length_c   1.000
_cell.angle_alpha   90.00
_cell.angle_beta   90.00
_cell.angle_gamma   90.00
#
_symmetry.space_group_name_H-M   'P 1'
#
loop_
_entity.id
_entity.type
_entity.pdbx_description
1 polymer ?
#
loop_
_entity_poly.entity_id
_entity_poly.type
_entity_poly.pdbx_seq_one_letter_code
_entity_poly.pdbx_strand_id
1 'polypeptide(L)'
;MSRRSIPAAALVAILGAGACTAPANRPVDSGRRPLAPAAPDAPTAAADRTVSAAEPVEPSEAATVLEAEAAVPLVDDRSVAWPRTLDGSAQTMVASVGGQGIPLTDLVSKWVLRDPDGVRAILDDLLLSRIVTFEAAALDVRLPDGAIADEVALRMANLERAAREVGAPDLEVYVKRRLGLEVSTLRAELEREAAIDLLAPRCVRAWVLSSDRREIRALAVDDRAAVDQVQARLAKGDEFEALAREYSKDPSAEDGGRMPPVVRSDQPLARTAFATQVGSVSEPIQDPRGFVFLKVVGAPDPLEGDWGAIGARVEADLAEQPIEDPEFWQWKDAMYQRYDIDITPFLELASR
;
A
#
# COMPACT_ATOMS: atom_id res chain seq x y z
N MET A 1 3.48 -0.79 -22.12
CA MET A 1 2.88 0.26 -21.25
C MET A 1 2.32 -0.47 -20.02
N SER A 2 3.12 -0.57 -18.99
CA SER A 2 2.79 -1.32 -17.78
C SER A 2 2.02 -0.39 -16.84
N ARG A 3 0.74 -0.66 -16.62
CA ARG A 3 -0.08 0.00 -15.59
C ARG A 3 0.47 -0.41 -14.23
N ARG A 4 1.29 0.43 -13.61
CA ARG A 4 1.62 0.30 -12.20
C ARG A 4 0.51 0.96 -11.41
N SER A 5 -0.41 0.15 -10.92
CA SER A 5 -1.38 0.54 -9.90
C SER A 5 -0.64 0.87 -8.62
N ILE A 6 -1.16 1.82 -7.83
CA ILE A 6 -0.77 2.05 -6.43
C ILE A 6 -0.78 0.67 -5.75
N PRO A 7 0.24 0.25 -5.02
CA PRO A 7 0.33 -1.13 -4.58
C PRO A 7 -0.80 -1.47 -3.59
N ALA A 8 -1.79 -2.19 -4.06
CA ALA A 8 -2.64 -3.05 -3.24
C ALA A 8 -1.79 -4.25 -2.80
N ALA A 9 -0.79 -4.00 -1.95
CA ALA A 9 0.36 -4.90 -1.86
C ALA A 9 0.21 -6.03 -0.84
N ALA A 10 -0.78 -6.03 0.05
CA ALA A 10 -0.76 -6.99 1.13
C ALA A 10 -1.40 -8.34 0.78
N LEU A 11 -2.53 -8.36 0.09
CA LEU A 11 -3.22 -9.64 -0.19
C LEU A 11 -2.72 -10.32 -1.48
N VAL A 12 -2.33 -9.53 -2.49
CA VAL A 12 -1.79 -10.05 -3.75
C VAL A 12 -0.38 -10.61 -3.58
N ALA A 13 0.44 -10.05 -2.68
CA ALA A 13 1.78 -10.58 -2.37
C ALA A 13 1.74 -11.97 -1.70
N ILE A 14 0.71 -12.27 -0.92
CA ILE A 14 0.51 -13.60 -0.33
C ILE A 14 0.10 -14.63 -1.37
N LEU A 15 -0.59 -14.22 -2.43
CA LEU A 15 -1.07 -15.10 -3.49
C LEU A 15 -0.07 -15.29 -4.65
N GLY A 16 0.90 -14.40 -4.80
CA GLY A 16 1.87 -14.36 -5.92
C GLY A 16 3.26 -14.94 -5.65
N ALA A 17 3.57 -15.44 -4.46
CA ALA A 17 4.89 -15.98 -4.13
C ALA A 17 5.13 -17.40 -4.66
N GLY A 18 5.08 -17.56 -5.97
CA GLY A 18 5.44 -18.79 -6.68
C GLY A 18 6.15 -18.44 -7.99
N ALA A 19 7.36 -17.96 -7.92
CA ALA A 19 8.45 -17.95 -8.89
C ALA A 19 9.20 -16.61 -8.90
N CYS A 20 10.13 -16.43 -7.97
CA CYS A 20 11.25 -15.51 -8.16
C CYS A 20 12.54 -16.33 -8.20
N THR A 21 13.09 -16.46 -9.38
CA THR A 21 14.47 -16.91 -9.60
C THR A 21 15.41 -15.85 -9.01
N ALA A 22 16.17 -16.24 -8.00
CA ALA A 22 17.24 -15.44 -7.43
C ALA A 22 18.43 -15.34 -8.40
N PRO A 23 19.18 -14.23 -8.43
CA PRO A 23 20.42 -14.14 -9.17
C PRO A 23 21.52 -14.97 -8.49
N ALA A 24 22.24 -15.70 -9.30
CA ALA A 24 23.35 -16.54 -8.90
C ALA A 24 24.46 -15.73 -8.20
N ASN A 25 24.79 -16.11 -6.97
CA ASN A 25 26.01 -15.72 -6.31
C ASN A 25 26.94 -16.93 -6.18
N ARG A 26 28.23 -16.71 -6.50
CA ARG A 26 29.28 -17.73 -6.64
C ARG A 26 29.63 -18.41 -5.32
N PRO A 27 30.13 -19.68 -5.36
CA PRO A 27 30.41 -20.45 -4.19
C PRO A 27 31.72 -20.08 -3.52
N VAL A 28 31.74 -20.05 -2.19
CA VAL A 28 32.94 -20.18 -1.37
C VAL A 28 32.97 -21.59 -0.85
N ASP A 29 34.01 -22.30 -1.30
CA ASP A 29 34.37 -23.64 -0.94
C ASP A 29 34.89 -23.71 0.51
N SER A 30 34.27 -24.54 1.33
CA SER A 30 34.94 -25.06 2.53
C SER A 30 34.35 -26.44 2.88
N GLY A 31 35.15 -27.43 2.59
CA GLY A 31 34.81 -28.83 2.77
C GLY A 31 34.51 -29.22 4.20
N ARG A 32 33.48 -30.07 4.34
CA ARG A 32 33.40 -31.16 5.34
C ARG A 32 32.43 -32.25 4.86
N ARG A 33 32.92 -33.51 4.96
CA ARG A 33 32.28 -34.76 4.55
C ARG A 33 31.00 -35.04 5.32
N PRO A 34 30.05 -35.78 4.74
CA PRO A 34 28.80 -36.22 5.42
C PRO A 34 29.00 -37.51 6.18
N LEU A 35 28.38 -37.59 7.35
CA LEU A 35 28.14 -38.83 8.09
C LEU A 35 26.73 -39.32 7.74
N ALA A 36 26.64 -40.61 7.38
CA ALA A 36 25.43 -41.33 7.05
C ALA A 36 24.58 -41.63 8.29
N PRO A 37 23.24 -41.76 8.15
CA PRO A 37 22.37 -42.15 9.25
C PRO A 37 22.21 -43.65 9.34
N ALA A 38 22.22 -44.17 10.57
CA ALA A 38 21.82 -45.51 10.91
C ALA A 38 20.31 -45.54 11.23
N ALA A 39 19.62 -46.54 10.69
CA ALA A 39 18.26 -46.88 11.08
C ALA A 39 18.25 -47.71 12.37
N PRO A 40 17.19 -47.66 13.15
CA PRO A 40 16.79 -48.86 13.85
C PRO A 40 15.29 -49.22 13.72
N ASP A 41 15.12 -50.50 13.74
CA ASP A 41 13.99 -51.37 13.70
C ASP A 41 12.72 -50.94 14.47
N ALA A 42 11.59 -51.40 13.92
CA ALA A 42 10.27 -51.43 14.55
C ALA A 42 10.17 -52.64 15.53
N PRO A 43 9.29 -52.54 16.54
CA PRO A 43 8.48 -53.70 16.84
C PRO A 43 6.97 -53.41 16.88
N THR A 44 6.27 -54.35 16.28
CA THR A 44 4.85 -54.63 16.28
C THR A 44 4.37 -54.94 17.72
N ALA A 45 3.27 -54.30 18.15
CA ALA A 45 2.38 -54.88 19.15
C ALA A 45 0.95 -54.35 18.97
N ALA A 46 0.07 -55.25 18.63
CA ALA A 46 -1.38 -55.08 18.64
C ALA A 46 -1.90 -55.00 20.08
N ALA A 47 -2.80 -54.03 20.32
CA ALA A 47 -3.70 -54.09 21.49
C ALA A 47 -5.06 -53.51 21.08
N ASP A 48 -5.97 -54.42 20.99
CA ASP A 48 -7.41 -54.31 20.90
C ASP A 48 -7.98 -53.46 22.05
N ARG A 49 -8.71 -52.38 21.74
CA ARG A 49 -9.61 -51.71 22.70
C ARG A 49 -10.90 -51.32 22.00
N THR A 50 -11.90 -52.08 22.31
CA THR A 50 -13.32 -51.83 22.10
C THR A 50 -13.70 -50.41 22.50
N VAL A 51 -14.20 -49.65 21.55
CA VAL A 51 -14.78 -48.30 21.76
C VAL A 51 -16.27 -48.50 22.02
N SER A 52 -16.66 -48.14 23.24
CA SER A 52 -18.05 -48.00 23.66
C SER A 52 -18.69 -46.81 22.92
N ALA A 53 -19.89 -47.04 22.38
CA ALA A 53 -20.71 -46.05 21.73
C ALA A 53 -21.08 -44.95 22.73
N ALA A 54 -20.75 -43.69 22.43
CA ALA A 54 -21.27 -42.53 23.12
C ALA A 54 -22.50 -42.01 22.37
N GLU A 55 -23.52 -41.69 23.13
CA GLU A 55 -24.80 -41.13 22.70
C GLU A 55 -24.66 -39.80 22.00
N PRO A 56 -25.58 -39.40 21.08
CA PRO A 56 -25.55 -38.15 20.40
C PRO A 56 -25.90 -37.00 21.35
N VAL A 57 -24.97 -36.06 21.52
CA VAL A 57 -25.21 -34.80 22.21
C VAL A 57 -25.94 -33.87 21.25
N GLU A 58 -27.11 -33.39 21.64
CA GLU A 58 -27.88 -32.37 20.92
C GLU A 58 -27.08 -31.07 20.75
N PRO A 59 -27.23 -30.36 19.63
CA PRO A 59 -26.51 -29.09 19.41
C PRO A 59 -27.08 -28.03 20.35
N SER A 60 -26.20 -27.50 21.20
CA SER A 60 -26.47 -26.36 22.07
C SER A 60 -26.77 -25.10 21.26
N GLU A 61 -27.81 -24.38 21.69
CA GLU A 61 -28.34 -23.10 21.14
C GLU A 61 -27.35 -21.90 21.22
N ALA A 62 -26.07 -22.09 20.97
CA ALA A 62 -25.06 -21.03 20.98
C ALA A 62 -24.60 -20.60 19.58
N ALA A 63 -25.27 -21.06 18.51
CA ALA A 63 -24.89 -20.73 17.12
C ALA A 63 -25.80 -19.69 16.44
N THR A 64 -26.56 -18.90 17.21
CA THR A 64 -27.56 -17.96 16.63
C THR A 64 -27.27 -16.50 17.01
N VAL A 65 -26.05 -16.03 16.96
CA VAL A 65 -25.73 -14.59 17.07
C VAL A 65 -24.57 -14.22 16.15
N LEU A 66 -24.62 -14.65 14.91
CA LEU A 66 -23.75 -14.11 13.84
C LEU A 66 -24.54 -13.92 12.54
N GLU A 67 -25.83 -13.60 12.67
CA GLU A 67 -26.59 -13.07 11.55
C GLU A 67 -26.66 -11.55 11.64
N ALA A 68 -26.28 -10.92 10.55
CA ALA A 68 -26.49 -9.50 10.23
C ALA A 68 -25.58 -8.51 10.96
N GLU A 69 -24.29 -8.52 10.71
CA GLU A 69 -23.62 -7.25 10.55
C GLU A 69 -23.64 -6.89 9.06
N ALA A 70 -24.79 -6.28 8.71
CA ALA A 70 -25.05 -5.72 7.41
C ALA A 70 -23.94 -4.76 7.02
N ALA A 71 -23.65 -4.74 5.71
CA ALA A 71 -22.79 -3.81 5.01
C ALA A 71 -22.61 -2.50 5.78
N VAL A 72 -21.40 -2.29 6.32
CA VAL A 72 -21.02 -1.01 6.90
C VAL A 72 -21.15 0.03 5.79
N PRO A 73 -22.07 1.00 5.89
CA PRO A 73 -22.14 2.06 4.90
C PRO A 73 -20.82 2.80 4.92
N LEU A 74 -20.16 2.87 3.78
CA LEU A 74 -18.85 3.51 3.59
C LEU A 74 -18.88 5.02 3.84
N VAL A 75 -20.02 5.60 4.09
CA VAL A 75 -20.21 7.04 4.24
C VAL A 75 -21.35 7.28 5.23
N ASP A 76 -21.12 7.35 6.51
CA ASP A 76 -21.78 8.27 7.44
C ASP A 76 -21.48 7.99 8.92
N ASP A 77 -20.23 7.77 9.30
CA ASP A 77 -19.93 7.83 10.73
C ASP A 77 -18.62 8.59 11.01
N ARG A 78 -18.78 9.91 11.16
CA ARG A 78 -17.77 10.78 11.79
C ARG A 78 -17.49 10.39 13.25
N SER A 79 -18.17 9.38 13.77
CA SER A 79 -18.09 8.88 15.14
C SER A 79 -17.48 7.47 15.24
N VAL A 80 -16.84 6.92 14.21
CA VAL A 80 -16.05 5.71 14.40
C VAL A 80 -14.84 6.09 15.26
N ALA A 81 -15.13 6.26 16.55
CA ALA A 81 -14.09 6.29 17.55
C ALA A 81 -13.33 4.98 17.42
N TRP A 82 -12.11 5.06 16.96
CA TRP A 82 -11.15 3.99 17.14
C TRP A 82 -11.29 3.50 18.57
N PRO A 83 -11.46 2.20 18.85
CA PRO A 83 -11.56 1.71 20.21
C PRO A 83 -10.32 2.18 20.96
N ARG A 84 -10.49 3.11 21.89
CA ARG A 84 -9.40 3.70 22.68
C ARG A 84 -8.76 2.71 23.64
N THR A 85 -9.28 1.48 23.71
CA THR A 85 -8.76 0.43 24.60
C THR A 85 -8.67 -0.89 23.86
N LEU A 86 -7.47 -1.39 23.72
CA LEU A 86 -7.17 -2.76 23.29
C LEU A 86 -7.48 -3.80 24.39
N ASP A 87 -8.21 -3.42 25.44
CA ASP A 87 -8.42 -4.24 26.65
C ASP A 87 -9.10 -5.59 26.36
N GLY A 88 -9.90 -5.67 25.28
CA GLY A 88 -10.48 -6.94 24.84
C GLY A 88 -9.54 -7.78 23.99
N SER A 89 -8.66 -7.18 23.20
CA SER A 89 -7.80 -7.89 22.27
C SER A 89 -6.55 -8.47 22.91
N ALA A 90 -6.05 -7.87 24.00
CA ALA A 90 -4.90 -8.39 24.74
C ALA A 90 -5.18 -9.76 25.37
N GLN A 91 -6.44 -10.12 25.60
CA GLN A 91 -6.87 -11.42 26.12
C GLN A 91 -7.36 -12.38 25.03
N THR A 92 -7.40 -11.96 23.76
CA THR A 92 -7.82 -12.83 22.66
C THR A 92 -6.84 -13.97 22.49
N MET A 93 -7.33 -15.20 22.65
CA MET A 93 -6.54 -16.42 22.45
C MET A 93 -6.60 -16.83 20.99
N VAL A 94 -5.44 -16.97 20.34
CA VAL A 94 -5.34 -17.40 18.93
C VAL A 94 -5.17 -18.91 18.79
N ALA A 95 -4.76 -19.59 19.87
CA ALA A 95 -4.60 -21.05 19.91
C ALA A 95 -4.57 -21.53 21.37
N SER A 96 -4.60 -22.85 21.57
CA SER A 96 -4.35 -23.45 22.87
C SER A 96 -3.63 -24.79 22.75
N VAL A 97 -2.80 -25.13 23.75
CA VAL A 97 -2.10 -26.41 23.86
C VAL A 97 -2.27 -26.93 25.28
N GLY A 98 -2.85 -28.13 25.44
CA GLY A 98 -3.08 -28.70 26.75
C GLY A 98 -3.96 -27.87 27.68
N GLY A 99 -4.89 -27.08 27.11
CA GLY A 99 -5.76 -26.17 27.84
C GLY A 99 -5.13 -24.82 28.18
N GLN A 100 -3.86 -24.60 27.84
CA GLN A 100 -3.19 -23.27 27.98
C GLN A 100 -3.34 -22.47 26.69
N GLY A 101 -3.93 -21.26 26.79
CA GLY A 101 -4.14 -20.39 25.67
C GLY A 101 -2.85 -19.68 25.24
N ILE A 102 -2.74 -19.43 23.93
CA ILE A 102 -1.71 -18.56 23.34
C ILE A 102 -2.39 -17.24 23.00
N PRO A 103 -2.03 -16.12 23.67
CA PRO A 103 -2.67 -14.85 23.42
C PRO A 103 -2.22 -14.21 22.09
N LEU A 104 -3.06 -13.35 21.53
CA LEU A 104 -2.76 -12.58 20.32
C LEU A 104 -1.49 -11.74 20.49
N THR A 105 -1.25 -11.20 21.69
CA THR A 105 -0.05 -10.43 22.01
C THR A 105 1.24 -11.18 21.73
N ASP A 106 1.29 -12.48 22.08
CA ASP A 106 2.46 -13.31 21.83
C ASP A 106 2.70 -13.50 20.34
N LEU A 107 1.61 -13.69 19.57
CA LEU A 107 1.70 -13.79 18.11
C LEU A 107 2.23 -12.51 17.49
N VAL A 108 1.68 -11.34 17.87
CA VAL A 108 2.10 -10.03 17.36
C VAL A 108 3.55 -9.75 17.73
N SER A 109 3.95 -9.96 18.99
CA SER A 109 5.33 -9.77 19.44
C SER A 109 6.32 -10.64 18.66
N LYS A 110 5.97 -11.91 18.42
CA LYS A 110 6.80 -12.82 17.60
C LYS A 110 6.86 -12.38 16.14
N TRP A 111 5.76 -11.87 15.59
CA TRP A 111 5.71 -11.38 14.22
C TRP A 111 6.56 -10.13 14.05
N VAL A 112 6.43 -9.14 14.94
CA VAL A 112 7.28 -7.92 14.93
C VAL A 112 8.76 -8.27 14.99
N LEU A 113 9.17 -9.27 15.80
CA LEU A 113 10.56 -9.71 15.89
C LEU A 113 11.07 -10.43 14.62
N ARG A 114 10.17 -11.10 13.89
CA ARG A 114 10.54 -11.87 12.69
C ARG A 114 10.51 -11.05 11.41
N ASP A 115 9.55 -10.15 11.29
CA ASP A 115 9.27 -9.38 10.09
C ASP A 115 8.78 -7.96 10.48
N PRO A 116 9.66 -7.13 11.05
CA PRO A 116 9.31 -5.78 11.49
C PRO A 116 8.84 -4.89 10.33
N ASP A 117 9.43 -5.06 9.14
CA ASP A 117 9.09 -4.26 7.97
C ASP A 117 7.71 -4.64 7.42
N GLY A 118 7.38 -5.94 7.36
CA GLY A 118 6.05 -6.39 6.95
C GLY A 118 4.95 -5.94 7.90
N VAL A 119 5.19 -6.00 9.21
CA VAL A 119 4.21 -5.50 10.20
C VAL A 119 4.05 -3.99 10.11
N ARG A 120 5.13 -3.24 9.90
CA ARG A 120 5.07 -1.79 9.68
C ARG A 120 4.30 -1.44 8.42
N ALA A 121 4.53 -2.17 7.32
CA ALA A 121 3.80 -1.97 6.07
C ALA A 121 2.29 -2.17 6.26
N ILE A 122 1.88 -3.22 6.98
CA ILE A 122 0.46 -3.45 7.30
C ILE A 122 -0.12 -2.32 8.14
N LEU A 123 0.63 -1.83 9.15
CA LEU A 123 0.18 -0.70 9.96
C LEU A 123 0.03 0.57 9.12
N ASP A 124 1.00 0.86 8.24
CA ASP A 124 0.93 1.98 7.31
C ASP A 124 -0.28 1.89 6.38
N ASP A 125 -0.58 0.70 5.84
CA ASP A 125 -1.76 0.47 4.99
C ASP A 125 -3.08 0.72 5.76
N LEU A 126 -3.15 0.27 7.01
CA LEU A 126 -4.32 0.52 7.86
C LEU A 126 -4.50 2.02 8.17
N LEU A 127 -3.42 2.72 8.47
CA LEU A 127 -3.44 4.18 8.71
C LEU A 127 -3.89 4.92 7.46
N LEU A 128 -3.32 4.59 6.29
CA LEU A 128 -3.69 5.19 5.01
C LEU A 128 -5.15 4.93 4.65
N SER A 129 -5.64 3.71 4.86
CA SER A 129 -7.05 3.39 4.62
C SER A 129 -8.00 4.25 5.45
N ARG A 130 -7.64 4.53 6.71
CA ARG A 130 -8.41 5.43 7.58
C ARG A 130 -8.34 6.88 7.10
N ILE A 131 -7.15 7.37 6.74
CA ILE A 131 -6.96 8.72 6.21
C ILE A 131 -7.77 8.91 4.92
N VAL A 132 -7.69 7.95 3.98
CA VAL A 132 -8.48 8.00 2.73
C VAL A 132 -9.98 8.06 3.03
N THR A 133 -10.46 7.26 3.99
CA THR A 133 -11.88 7.28 4.40
C THR A 133 -12.28 8.64 4.96
N PHE A 134 -11.44 9.27 5.81
CA PHE A 134 -11.72 10.58 6.37
C PHE A 134 -11.69 11.68 5.31
N GLU A 135 -10.70 11.69 4.43
CA GLU A 135 -10.59 12.68 3.35
C GLU A 135 -11.73 12.54 2.34
N ALA A 136 -12.08 11.30 1.95
CA ALA A 136 -13.19 11.05 1.05
C ALA A 136 -14.53 11.52 1.65
N ALA A 137 -14.76 11.27 2.94
CA ALA A 137 -15.95 11.76 3.64
C ALA A 137 -15.96 13.29 3.78
N ALA A 138 -14.81 13.90 4.07
CA ALA A 138 -14.69 15.36 4.21
C ALA A 138 -14.96 16.10 2.88
N LEU A 139 -14.60 15.49 1.75
CA LEU A 139 -14.83 16.03 0.40
C LEU A 139 -16.17 15.60 -0.21
N ASP A 140 -16.93 14.72 0.43
CA ASP A 140 -18.11 14.03 -0.13
C ASP A 140 -17.82 13.33 -1.46
N VAL A 141 -16.67 12.64 -1.55
CA VAL A 141 -16.25 11.92 -2.77
C VAL A 141 -17.27 10.85 -3.11
N ARG A 142 -17.75 10.86 -4.35
CA ARG A 142 -18.71 9.87 -4.86
C ARG A 142 -18.08 9.07 -5.98
N LEU A 143 -18.08 7.75 -5.80
CA LEU A 143 -17.68 6.81 -6.83
C LEU A 143 -18.81 6.62 -7.85
N PRO A 144 -18.50 6.31 -9.11
CA PRO A 144 -19.49 5.88 -10.07
C PRO A 144 -20.27 4.66 -9.58
N ASP A 145 -21.57 4.59 -9.92
CA ASP A 145 -22.42 3.45 -9.56
C ASP A 145 -21.79 2.14 -10.05
N GLY A 146 -21.72 1.17 -9.17
CA GLY A 146 -21.17 -0.16 -9.48
C GLY A 146 -19.64 -0.27 -9.48
N ALA A 147 -18.88 0.84 -9.38
CA ALA A 147 -17.42 0.81 -9.50
C ALA A 147 -16.73 -0.17 -8.53
N ILE A 148 -17.19 -0.24 -7.28
CA ILE A 148 -16.67 -1.19 -6.29
C ILE A 148 -16.99 -2.63 -6.72
N ALA A 149 -18.21 -2.89 -7.13
CA ALA A 149 -18.64 -4.23 -7.54
C ALA A 149 -17.87 -4.73 -8.77
N ASP A 150 -17.60 -3.86 -9.74
CA ASP A 150 -16.82 -4.17 -10.94
C ASP A 150 -15.35 -4.49 -10.58
N GLU A 151 -14.75 -3.71 -9.70
CA GLU A 151 -13.39 -3.95 -9.22
C GLU A 151 -13.29 -5.26 -8.43
N VAL A 152 -14.25 -5.54 -7.54
CA VAL A 152 -14.33 -6.82 -6.81
C VAL A 152 -14.52 -7.99 -7.76
N ALA A 153 -15.37 -7.87 -8.77
CA ALA A 153 -15.56 -8.91 -9.77
C ALA A 153 -14.26 -9.23 -10.52
N LEU A 154 -13.48 -8.20 -10.87
CA LEU A 154 -12.17 -8.36 -11.51
C LEU A 154 -11.19 -9.10 -10.58
N ARG A 155 -11.12 -8.73 -9.31
CA ARG A 155 -10.24 -9.39 -8.30
C ARG A 155 -10.64 -10.83 -8.07
N MET A 156 -11.93 -11.11 -7.94
CA MET A 156 -12.46 -12.47 -7.80
C MET A 156 -12.14 -13.33 -9.02
N ALA A 157 -12.29 -12.82 -10.26
CA ALA A 157 -11.92 -13.52 -11.46
C ALA A 157 -10.41 -13.84 -11.53
N ASN A 158 -9.55 -12.95 -11.04
CA ASN A 158 -8.11 -13.20 -10.92
C ASN A 158 -7.81 -14.33 -9.92
N LEU A 159 -8.48 -14.35 -8.78
CA LEU A 159 -8.35 -15.41 -7.77
C LEU A 159 -8.85 -16.78 -8.31
N GLU A 160 -9.94 -16.80 -9.04
CA GLU A 160 -10.42 -18.02 -9.71
C GLU A 160 -9.42 -18.55 -10.75
N ARG A 161 -8.76 -17.65 -11.47
CA ARG A 161 -7.69 -18.03 -12.40
C ARG A 161 -6.51 -18.64 -11.65
N ALA A 162 -6.04 -17.99 -10.58
CA ALA A 162 -4.97 -18.50 -9.75
C ALA A 162 -5.31 -19.86 -9.11
N ALA A 163 -6.55 -20.06 -8.67
CA ALA A 163 -7.02 -21.34 -8.15
C ALA A 163 -6.93 -22.44 -9.20
N ARG A 164 -7.35 -22.18 -10.46
CA ARG A 164 -7.25 -23.12 -11.58
C ARG A 164 -5.80 -23.46 -11.92
N GLU A 165 -4.91 -22.47 -11.94
CA GLU A 165 -3.48 -22.65 -12.25
C GLU A 165 -2.78 -23.61 -11.28
N VAL A 166 -3.18 -23.61 -10.00
CA VAL A 166 -2.65 -24.54 -8.99
C VAL A 166 -3.45 -25.83 -8.85
N GLY A 167 -4.43 -26.06 -9.73
CA GLY A 167 -5.24 -27.28 -9.77
C GLY A 167 -6.23 -27.42 -8.60
N ALA A 168 -6.66 -26.31 -8.02
CA ALA A 168 -7.71 -26.34 -7.01
C ALA A 168 -9.06 -26.73 -7.64
N PRO A 169 -9.91 -27.52 -6.97
CA PRO A 169 -11.21 -27.95 -7.51
C PRO A 169 -12.13 -26.76 -7.77
N ASP A 170 -12.12 -25.79 -6.88
CA ASP A 170 -12.90 -24.55 -6.93
C ASP A 170 -12.25 -23.45 -6.09
N LEU A 171 -12.80 -22.24 -6.15
CA LEU A 171 -12.31 -21.08 -5.41
C LEU A 171 -12.48 -21.27 -3.88
N GLU A 172 -13.57 -21.90 -3.43
CA GLU A 172 -13.85 -22.07 -2.02
C GLU A 172 -12.77 -22.95 -1.35
N VAL A 173 -12.44 -24.08 -1.96
CA VAL A 173 -11.36 -24.95 -1.48
C VAL A 173 -10.00 -24.24 -1.54
N TYR A 174 -9.75 -23.44 -2.58
CA TYR A 174 -8.52 -22.67 -2.69
C TYR A 174 -8.37 -21.64 -1.57
N VAL A 175 -9.38 -20.81 -1.35
CA VAL A 175 -9.39 -19.77 -0.30
C VAL A 175 -9.29 -20.39 1.09
N LYS A 176 -10.07 -21.44 1.37
CA LYS A 176 -10.05 -22.14 2.65
C LYS A 176 -8.67 -22.73 2.96
N ARG A 177 -8.05 -23.40 1.98
CA ARG A 177 -6.72 -24.01 2.17
C ARG A 177 -5.59 -23.00 2.29
N ARG A 178 -5.67 -21.91 1.51
CA ARG A 178 -4.59 -20.92 1.41
C ARG A 178 -4.65 -19.86 2.50
N LEU A 179 -5.84 -19.39 2.82
CA LEU A 179 -6.07 -18.28 3.73
C LEU A 179 -6.79 -18.66 5.02
N GLY A 180 -7.42 -19.83 5.06
CA GLY A 180 -8.26 -20.24 6.20
C GLY A 180 -9.58 -19.48 6.30
N LEU A 181 -9.97 -18.76 5.24
CA LEU A 181 -11.16 -17.89 5.19
C LEU A 181 -12.28 -18.54 4.39
N GLU A 182 -13.52 -18.10 4.65
CA GLU A 182 -14.65 -18.32 3.76
C GLU A 182 -14.63 -17.29 2.61
N VAL A 183 -15.16 -17.66 1.44
CA VAL A 183 -15.20 -16.79 0.26
C VAL A 183 -16.00 -15.51 0.52
N SER A 184 -17.06 -15.57 1.34
CA SER A 184 -17.86 -14.40 1.73
C SER A 184 -17.03 -13.40 2.55
N THR A 185 -16.22 -13.87 3.50
CA THR A 185 -15.32 -13.02 4.29
C THR A 185 -14.26 -12.38 3.41
N LEU A 186 -13.66 -13.17 2.49
CA LEU A 186 -12.70 -12.64 1.52
C LEU A 186 -13.35 -11.57 0.62
N ARG A 187 -14.57 -11.80 0.14
CA ARG A 187 -15.29 -10.83 -0.70
C ARG A 187 -15.51 -9.50 0.05
N ALA A 188 -15.95 -9.56 1.31
CA ALA A 188 -16.15 -8.35 2.12
C ALA A 188 -14.84 -7.58 2.34
N GLU A 189 -13.70 -8.28 2.47
CA GLU A 189 -12.38 -7.61 2.53
C GLU A 189 -12.01 -6.97 1.21
N LEU A 190 -12.20 -7.67 0.09
CA LEU A 190 -11.94 -7.13 -1.24
C LEU A 190 -12.83 -5.91 -1.56
N GLU A 191 -14.06 -5.85 -1.04
CA GLU A 191 -14.94 -4.68 -1.18
C GLU A 191 -14.37 -3.46 -0.44
N ARG A 192 -13.86 -3.65 0.78
CA ARG A 192 -13.19 -2.58 1.53
C ARG A 192 -11.92 -2.08 0.85
N GLU A 193 -11.07 -3.01 0.41
CA GLU A 193 -9.84 -2.66 -0.33
C GLU A 193 -10.16 -1.95 -1.64
N ALA A 194 -11.12 -2.47 -2.43
CA ALA A 194 -11.53 -1.86 -3.68
C ALA A 194 -12.04 -0.43 -3.49
N ALA A 195 -12.81 -0.18 -2.42
CA ALA A 195 -13.29 1.15 -2.09
C ALA A 195 -12.10 2.11 -1.81
N ILE A 196 -11.13 1.68 -1.01
CA ILE A 196 -9.94 2.49 -0.70
C ILE A 196 -9.11 2.76 -1.97
N ASP A 197 -8.87 1.75 -2.79
CA ASP A 197 -8.09 1.89 -4.04
C ASP A 197 -8.77 2.80 -5.07
N LEU A 198 -10.09 2.86 -5.06
CA LEU A 198 -10.84 3.78 -5.91
C LEU A 198 -10.91 5.20 -5.33
N LEU A 199 -10.98 5.34 -4.01
CA LEU A 199 -11.05 6.65 -3.35
C LEU A 199 -9.70 7.35 -3.25
N ALA A 200 -8.62 6.61 -2.98
CA ALA A 200 -7.31 7.20 -2.73
C ALA A 200 -6.81 8.09 -3.87
N PRO A 201 -6.84 7.68 -5.16
CA PRO A 201 -6.42 8.55 -6.26
C PRO A 201 -7.24 9.84 -6.35
N ARG A 202 -8.53 9.77 -6.03
CA ARG A 202 -9.45 10.91 -6.04
C ARG A 202 -9.11 11.90 -4.93
N CYS A 203 -8.86 11.39 -3.71
CA CYS A 203 -8.44 12.23 -2.58
C CYS A 203 -7.09 12.90 -2.86
N VAL A 204 -6.10 12.15 -3.37
CA VAL A 204 -4.78 12.68 -3.71
C VAL A 204 -4.90 13.78 -4.76
N ARG A 205 -5.57 13.50 -5.89
CA ARG A 205 -5.70 14.46 -6.99
C ARG A 205 -6.54 15.68 -6.58
N ALA A 206 -7.62 15.49 -5.83
CA ALA A 206 -8.42 16.59 -5.31
C ALA A 206 -7.58 17.51 -4.42
N TRP A 207 -6.78 16.92 -3.51
CA TRP A 207 -5.87 17.68 -2.65
C TRP A 207 -4.82 18.47 -3.45
N VAL A 208 -4.19 17.84 -4.44
CA VAL A 208 -3.18 18.51 -5.30
C VAL A 208 -3.81 19.68 -6.05
N LEU A 209 -4.98 19.45 -6.68
CA LEU A 209 -5.66 20.48 -7.47
C LEU A 209 -6.21 21.62 -6.61
N SER A 210 -6.56 21.37 -5.35
CA SER A 210 -7.05 22.37 -4.39
C SER A 210 -5.94 23.04 -3.57
N SER A 211 -4.67 22.64 -3.78
CA SER A 211 -3.52 23.23 -3.08
C SER A 211 -2.79 24.25 -3.93
N ASP A 212 -2.10 25.21 -3.25
CA ASP A 212 -1.12 26.08 -3.93
C ASP A 212 0.02 25.19 -4.45
N ARG A 213 0.20 25.17 -5.76
CA ARG A 213 1.10 24.26 -6.46
C ARG A 213 1.88 24.92 -7.57
N ARG A 214 2.96 24.28 -7.96
CA ARG A 214 3.76 24.66 -9.13
C ARG A 214 3.84 23.47 -10.09
N GLU A 215 3.59 23.74 -11.35
CA GLU A 215 3.91 22.80 -12.42
C GLU A 215 5.38 22.95 -12.76
N ILE A 216 6.11 21.85 -12.74
CA ILE A 216 7.57 21.87 -12.87
C ILE A 216 8.08 20.86 -13.89
N ARG A 217 9.30 21.11 -14.35
CA ARG A 217 10.17 20.14 -14.99
C ARG A 217 11.45 20.03 -14.18
N ALA A 218 12.05 18.83 -14.14
CA ALA A 218 13.29 18.55 -13.44
C ALA A 218 14.38 18.05 -14.40
N LEU A 219 15.61 18.41 -14.10
CA LEU A 219 16.78 17.89 -14.76
C LEU A 219 17.81 17.51 -13.70
N ALA A 220 18.08 16.21 -13.52
CA ALA A 220 19.00 15.70 -12.53
C ALA A 220 20.32 15.28 -13.17
N VAL A 221 21.46 15.70 -12.58
CA VAL A 221 22.80 15.34 -13.01
C VAL A 221 23.66 14.86 -11.84
N ASP A 222 24.65 14.02 -12.11
CA ASP A 222 25.40 13.34 -11.08
C ASP A 222 26.52 14.21 -10.48
N ASP A 223 27.12 15.12 -11.26
CA ASP A 223 28.34 15.81 -10.87
C ASP A 223 28.37 17.31 -11.25
N ARG A 224 29.33 18.01 -10.70
CA ARG A 224 29.54 19.45 -10.91
C ARG A 224 29.90 19.81 -12.35
N ALA A 225 30.62 18.94 -13.07
CA ALA A 225 30.99 19.20 -14.45
C ALA A 225 29.75 19.22 -15.37
N ALA A 226 28.80 18.30 -15.12
CA ALA A 226 27.52 18.30 -15.81
C ALA A 226 26.65 19.51 -15.45
N VAL A 227 26.70 19.98 -14.18
CA VAL A 227 26.06 21.25 -13.77
C VAL A 227 26.58 22.41 -14.61
N ASP A 228 27.91 22.55 -14.70
CA ASP A 228 28.54 23.67 -15.45
C ASP A 228 28.18 23.61 -16.95
N GLN A 229 28.09 22.42 -17.54
CA GLN A 229 27.66 22.24 -18.93
C GLN A 229 26.19 22.65 -19.13
N VAL A 230 25.29 22.18 -18.28
CA VAL A 230 23.86 22.52 -18.34
C VAL A 230 23.68 24.02 -18.17
N GLN A 231 24.33 24.67 -17.19
CA GLN A 231 24.25 26.11 -16.98
C GLN A 231 24.79 26.88 -18.20
N ALA A 232 25.90 26.46 -18.79
CA ALA A 232 26.47 27.09 -19.98
C ALA A 232 25.53 26.99 -21.21
N ARG A 233 24.79 25.89 -21.34
CA ARG A 233 23.82 25.66 -22.42
C ARG A 233 22.54 26.49 -22.18
N LEU A 234 22.02 26.52 -20.96
CA LEU A 234 20.89 27.36 -20.57
C LEU A 234 21.21 28.85 -20.81
N ALA A 235 22.41 29.30 -20.47
CA ALA A 235 22.86 30.67 -20.71
C ALA A 235 22.94 31.04 -22.21
N LYS A 236 23.07 30.07 -23.10
CA LYS A 236 23.01 30.25 -24.56
C LYS A 236 21.59 30.25 -25.13
N GLY A 237 20.59 29.95 -24.27
CA GLY A 237 19.19 29.90 -24.67
C GLY A 237 18.71 28.54 -25.15
N ASP A 238 19.45 27.47 -24.86
CA ASP A 238 18.99 26.09 -25.17
C ASP A 238 17.75 25.76 -24.36
N GLU A 239 16.83 25.04 -24.98
CA GLU A 239 15.57 24.65 -24.35
C GLU A 239 15.80 23.64 -23.22
N PHE A 240 15.21 23.90 -22.05
CA PHE A 240 15.33 23.06 -20.86
C PHE A 240 14.92 21.60 -21.12
N GLU A 241 13.84 21.40 -21.87
CA GLU A 241 13.30 20.10 -22.23
C GLU A 241 14.28 19.28 -23.10
N ALA A 242 15.03 19.96 -23.97
CA ALA A 242 16.08 19.32 -24.77
C ALA A 242 17.27 18.90 -23.88
N LEU A 243 17.67 19.79 -22.98
CA LEU A 243 18.74 19.50 -22.02
C LEU A 243 18.36 18.38 -21.04
N ALA A 244 17.09 18.34 -20.61
CA ALA A 244 16.60 17.23 -19.78
C ALA A 244 16.73 15.90 -20.50
N ARG A 245 16.34 15.80 -21.77
CA ARG A 245 16.51 14.57 -22.58
C ARG A 245 17.97 14.18 -22.79
N GLU A 246 18.88 15.16 -22.89
CA GLU A 246 20.30 14.93 -23.19
C GLU A 246 21.10 14.58 -21.94
N TYR A 247 20.87 15.26 -20.81
CA TYR A 247 21.72 15.22 -19.61
C TYR A 247 21.08 14.56 -18.41
N SER A 248 19.74 14.56 -18.30
CA SER A 248 19.08 14.11 -17.07
C SER A 248 19.21 12.63 -16.85
N LYS A 249 19.47 12.26 -15.59
CA LYS A 249 19.45 10.88 -15.08
C LYS A 249 18.10 10.51 -14.46
N ASP A 250 17.20 11.46 -14.37
CA ASP A 250 15.85 11.21 -13.86
C ASP A 250 15.00 10.45 -14.90
N PRO A 251 14.12 9.53 -14.49
CA PRO A 251 13.22 8.81 -15.41
C PRO A 251 12.35 9.72 -16.28
N SER A 252 12.06 10.95 -15.82
CA SER A 252 11.29 11.95 -16.59
C SER A 252 12.06 12.55 -17.78
N ALA A 253 13.34 12.21 -17.96
CA ALA A 253 14.19 12.74 -19.02
C ALA A 253 13.58 12.60 -20.42
N GLU A 254 12.98 11.43 -20.73
CA GLU A 254 12.35 11.14 -22.02
C GLU A 254 11.20 12.12 -22.33
N ASP A 255 10.46 12.55 -21.28
CA ASP A 255 9.37 13.53 -21.36
C ASP A 255 9.84 14.98 -21.18
N GLY A 256 11.15 15.21 -21.33
CA GLY A 256 11.75 16.54 -21.17
C GLY A 256 11.70 17.04 -19.73
N GLY A 257 11.82 16.11 -18.78
CA GLY A 257 11.85 16.40 -17.35
C GLY A 257 10.49 16.68 -16.72
N ARG A 258 9.36 16.32 -17.35
CA ARG A 258 8.03 16.56 -16.78
C ARG A 258 7.88 15.82 -15.45
N MET A 259 7.47 16.54 -14.43
CA MET A 259 7.21 16.02 -13.09
C MET A 259 5.75 16.25 -12.68
N PRO A 260 5.21 15.47 -11.77
CA PRO A 260 3.97 15.82 -11.09
C PRO A 260 4.06 17.21 -10.44
N PRO A 261 2.92 17.91 -10.27
CA PRO A 261 2.91 19.19 -9.60
C PRO A 261 3.50 19.13 -8.21
N VAL A 262 4.24 20.17 -7.83
CA VAL A 262 4.80 20.31 -6.47
C VAL A 262 3.89 21.22 -5.66
N VAL A 263 3.36 20.68 -4.59
CA VAL A 263 2.53 21.42 -3.61
C VAL A 263 3.43 22.15 -2.62
N ARG A 264 2.98 23.32 -2.15
CA ARG A 264 3.70 24.13 -1.16
C ARG A 264 3.98 23.33 0.11
N SER A 265 5.25 23.20 0.45
CA SER A 265 5.73 22.55 1.66
C SER A 265 7.12 23.03 2.05
N ASP A 266 7.64 22.60 3.19
CA ASP A 266 9.00 22.92 3.66
C ASP A 266 10.10 22.07 3.01
N GLN A 267 9.74 21.15 2.12
CA GLN A 267 10.70 20.35 1.37
C GLN A 267 11.59 21.22 0.49
N PRO A 268 12.90 20.94 0.35
CA PRO A 268 13.83 21.77 -0.41
C PRO A 268 13.40 22.00 -1.86
N LEU A 269 12.87 20.97 -2.52
CA LEU A 269 12.37 21.04 -3.89
C LEU A 269 11.16 21.98 -3.99
N ALA A 270 10.20 21.89 -3.07
CA ALA A 270 9.03 22.76 -3.03
C ALA A 270 9.44 24.21 -2.77
N ARG A 271 10.29 24.45 -1.76
CA ARG A 271 10.80 25.82 -1.49
C ARG A 271 11.46 26.45 -2.70
N THR A 272 12.27 25.68 -3.45
CA THR A 272 12.92 26.18 -4.67
C THR A 272 11.90 26.43 -5.76
N ALA A 273 10.95 25.53 -5.99
CA ALA A 273 9.90 25.71 -6.99
C ALA A 273 9.07 26.98 -6.71
N PHE A 274 8.75 27.26 -5.44
CA PHE A 274 7.99 28.45 -5.07
C PHE A 274 8.82 29.74 -5.03
N ALA A 275 10.13 29.67 -4.90
CA ALA A 275 11.04 30.82 -5.03
C ALA A 275 11.37 31.18 -6.48
N THR A 276 11.17 30.24 -7.42
CA THR A 276 11.49 30.42 -8.85
C THR A 276 10.29 31.02 -9.58
N GLN A 277 10.54 32.03 -10.44
CA GLN A 277 9.48 32.64 -11.25
C GLN A 277 8.98 31.67 -12.33
N VAL A 278 7.69 31.74 -12.64
CA VAL A 278 7.11 30.99 -13.76
C VAL A 278 7.85 31.34 -15.07
N GLY A 279 8.20 30.31 -15.82
CA GLY A 279 9.01 30.40 -17.04
C GLY A 279 10.54 30.38 -16.81
N SER A 280 10.99 30.45 -15.55
CA SER A 280 12.42 30.50 -15.21
C SER A 280 12.93 29.13 -14.73
N VAL A 281 14.27 28.97 -14.81
CA VAL A 281 15.02 27.82 -14.28
C VAL A 281 15.67 28.22 -12.95
N SER A 282 15.61 27.33 -11.95
CA SER A 282 16.26 27.53 -10.65
C SER A 282 17.78 27.43 -10.72
N GLU A 283 18.45 27.91 -9.67
CA GLU A 283 19.78 27.43 -9.37
C GLU A 283 19.76 25.91 -9.05
N PRO A 284 20.88 25.19 -9.29
CA PRO A 284 20.93 23.76 -9.02
C PRO A 284 20.80 23.48 -7.52
N ILE A 285 19.87 22.59 -7.18
CA ILE A 285 19.65 22.08 -5.82
C ILE A 285 20.58 20.90 -5.61
N GLN A 286 21.34 20.90 -4.53
CA GLN A 286 22.14 19.74 -4.17
C GLN A 286 21.25 18.65 -3.56
N ASP A 287 21.27 17.45 -4.13
CA ASP A 287 20.60 16.24 -3.67
C ASP A 287 21.66 15.20 -3.28
N PRO A 288 21.39 14.24 -2.40
CA PRO A 288 22.37 13.18 -2.07
C PRO A 288 22.89 12.37 -3.27
N ARG A 289 22.16 12.35 -4.39
CA ARG A 289 22.52 11.65 -5.62
C ARG A 289 23.17 12.55 -6.69
N GLY A 290 23.27 13.88 -6.44
CA GLY A 290 23.80 14.82 -7.41
C GLY A 290 23.18 16.21 -7.30
N PHE A 291 22.78 16.77 -8.43
CA PHE A 291 22.19 18.11 -8.54
C PHE A 291 20.93 18.09 -9.38
N VAL A 292 19.94 18.90 -9.00
CA VAL A 292 18.67 19.00 -9.70
C VAL A 292 18.40 20.45 -10.07
N PHE A 293 18.11 20.71 -11.33
CA PHE A 293 17.55 21.98 -11.81
C PHE A 293 16.04 21.84 -11.93
N LEU A 294 15.32 22.91 -11.61
CA LEU A 294 13.88 22.99 -11.79
C LEU A 294 13.55 24.10 -12.78
N LYS A 295 12.65 23.83 -13.74
CA LYS A 295 11.95 24.85 -14.53
C LYS A 295 10.52 24.92 -14.06
N VAL A 296 10.07 26.08 -13.59
CA VAL A 296 8.66 26.30 -13.24
C VAL A 296 7.91 26.66 -14.51
N VAL A 297 6.97 25.81 -14.92
CA VAL A 297 6.21 26.01 -16.16
C VAL A 297 4.84 26.61 -15.93
N GLY A 298 4.30 26.48 -14.71
CA GLY A 298 2.98 27.00 -14.37
C GLY A 298 2.78 27.20 -12.87
N ALA A 299 1.80 28.02 -12.53
CA ALA A 299 1.32 28.26 -11.19
C ALA A 299 -0.21 28.41 -11.24
N PRO A 300 -0.95 27.31 -11.50
CA PRO A 300 -2.40 27.38 -11.64
C PRO A 300 -3.06 27.66 -10.29
N ASP A 301 -4.18 28.38 -10.33
CA ASP A 301 -4.97 28.66 -9.14
C ASP A 301 -5.52 27.36 -8.52
N PRO A 302 -5.60 27.26 -7.20
CA PRO A 302 -6.25 26.16 -6.50
C PRO A 302 -7.73 26.05 -6.88
N LEU A 303 -8.23 24.81 -7.02
CA LEU A 303 -9.66 24.57 -7.13
C LEU A 303 -10.33 24.76 -5.77
N GLU A 304 -11.52 25.36 -5.79
CA GLU A 304 -12.31 25.61 -4.58
C GLU A 304 -13.62 24.80 -4.60
N GLY A 305 -14.07 24.35 -3.43
CA GLY A 305 -15.35 23.71 -3.23
C GLY A 305 -15.24 22.24 -2.81
N ASP A 306 -16.42 21.63 -2.69
CA ASP A 306 -16.59 20.20 -2.41
C ASP A 306 -16.51 19.34 -3.68
N TRP A 307 -16.73 18.05 -3.54
CA TRP A 307 -16.69 17.11 -4.67
C TRP A 307 -17.68 17.49 -5.79
N GLY A 308 -18.84 18.04 -5.45
CA GLY A 308 -19.81 18.50 -6.43
C GLY A 308 -19.25 19.58 -7.37
N ALA A 309 -18.36 20.43 -6.86
CA ALA A 309 -17.72 21.50 -7.63
C ALA A 309 -16.49 21.03 -8.39
N ILE A 310 -15.63 20.19 -7.78
CA ILE A 310 -14.31 19.84 -8.33
C ILE A 310 -14.24 18.45 -8.95
N GLY A 311 -15.18 17.53 -8.61
CA GLY A 311 -15.08 16.11 -8.94
C GLY A 311 -14.96 15.83 -10.43
N ALA A 312 -15.71 16.52 -11.27
CA ALA A 312 -15.62 16.35 -12.73
C ALA A 312 -14.21 16.69 -13.28
N ARG A 313 -13.55 17.70 -12.70
CA ARG A 313 -12.19 18.07 -13.07
C ARG A 313 -11.18 17.04 -12.56
N VAL A 314 -11.35 16.54 -11.33
CA VAL A 314 -10.51 15.47 -10.75
C VAL A 314 -10.57 14.22 -11.60
N GLU A 315 -11.78 13.76 -11.98
CA GLU A 315 -11.96 12.56 -12.82
C GLU A 315 -11.33 12.74 -14.21
N ALA A 316 -11.51 13.91 -14.85
CA ALA A 316 -10.91 14.19 -16.14
C ALA A 316 -9.38 14.15 -16.07
N ASP A 317 -8.81 14.72 -15.03
CA ASP A 317 -7.37 14.80 -14.82
C ASP A 317 -6.77 13.40 -14.51
N LEU A 318 -7.47 12.59 -13.69
CA LEU A 318 -7.09 11.20 -13.43
C LEU A 318 -7.16 10.31 -14.68
N ALA A 319 -8.08 10.58 -15.59
CA ALA A 319 -8.20 9.84 -16.84
C ALA A 319 -7.02 10.12 -17.79
N GLU A 320 -6.53 11.38 -17.79
CA GLU A 320 -5.37 11.77 -18.58
C GLU A 320 -4.05 11.33 -17.95
N GLN A 321 -3.93 11.45 -16.64
CA GLN A 321 -2.70 11.16 -15.91
C GLN A 321 -3.01 10.47 -14.57
N PRO A 322 -2.67 9.18 -14.44
CA PRO A 322 -2.75 8.48 -13.16
C PRO A 322 -1.88 9.14 -12.07
N ILE A 323 -2.20 8.88 -10.81
CA ILE A 323 -1.35 9.33 -9.69
C ILE A 323 0.04 8.71 -9.81
N GLU A 324 1.07 9.54 -9.68
CA GLU A 324 2.46 9.13 -9.64
C GLU A 324 2.99 9.10 -8.19
N ASP A 325 4.05 8.31 -7.95
CA ASP A 325 4.66 8.16 -6.63
C ASP A 325 4.97 9.51 -5.93
N PRO A 326 5.60 10.52 -6.59
CA PRO A 326 5.90 11.79 -5.93
C PRO A 326 4.66 12.56 -5.48
N GLU A 327 3.56 12.49 -6.22
CA GLU A 327 2.29 13.12 -5.89
C GLU A 327 1.66 12.45 -4.67
N PHE A 328 1.64 11.11 -4.66
CA PHE A 328 1.15 10.33 -3.53
C PHE A 328 1.95 10.59 -2.25
N TRP A 329 3.28 10.66 -2.34
CA TRP A 329 4.13 10.92 -1.16
C TRP A 329 3.94 12.32 -0.59
N GLN A 330 3.77 13.35 -1.44
CA GLN A 330 3.44 14.69 -0.96
C GLN A 330 2.11 14.73 -0.20
N TRP A 331 1.08 14.06 -0.74
CA TRP A 331 -0.20 13.95 -0.08
C TRP A 331 -0.10 13.18 1.24
N LYS A 332 0.57 12.03 1.25
CA LYS A 332 0.77 11.23 2.47
C LYS A 332 1.45 12.05 3.57
N ASP A 333 2.54 12.73 3.25
CA ASP A 333 3.26 13.56 4.22
C ASP A 333 2.37 14.68 4.78
N ALA A 334 1.59 15.34 3.94
CA ALA A 334 0.65 16.37 4.36
C ALA A 334 -0.45 15.81 5.26
N MET A 335 -0.98 14.63 4.96
CA MET A 335 -2.00 13.98 5.77
C MET A 335 -1.44 13.51 7.11
N TYR A 336 -0.22 12.98 7.14
CA TYR A 336 0.44 12.59 8.39
C TYR A 336 0.73 13.77 9.31
N GLN A 337 0.88 14.98 8.77
CA GLN A 337 0.97 16.21 9.55
C GLN A 337 -0.39 16.75 10.00
N ARG A 338 -1.45 16.52 9.19
CA ARG A 338 -2.82 16.98 9.48
C ARG A 338 -3.48 16.16 10.57
N TYR A 339 -3.30 14.84 10.53
CA TYR A 339 -3.92 13.91 11.45
C TYR A 339 -3.00 13.60 12.64
N ASP A 340 -3.57 13.56 13.84
CA ASP A 340 -2.86 13.13 15.06
C ASP A 340 -2.76 11.60 15.05
N ILE A 341 -1.61 11.09 14.59
CA ILE A 341 -1.37 9.65 14.45
C ILE A 341 -0.65 9.14 15.69
N ASP A 342 -1.36 8.41 16.54
CA ASP A 342 -0.80 7.75 17.72
C ASP A 342 -0.61 6.25 17.49
N ILE A 343 0.64 5.81 17.39
CA ILE A 343 1.04 4.39 17.29
C ILE A 343 1.56 3.83 18.62
N THR A 344 1.49 4.58 19.71
CA THR A 344 1.94 4.14 21.04
C THR A 344 1.30 2.82 21.47
N PRO A 345 -0.02 2.57 21.27
CA PRO A 345 -0.63 1.30 21.63
C PRO A 345 0.01 0.10 20.93
N PHE A 346 0.40 0.26 19.64
CA PHE A 346 1.10 -0.78 18.91
C PHE A 346 2.51 -1.04 19.46
N LEU A 347 3.26 0.03 19.75
CA LEU A 347 4.62 -0.07 20.32
C LEU A 347 4.61 -0.74 21.70
N GLU A 348 3.63 -0.44 22.54
CA GLU A 348 3.43 -1.09 23.84
C GLU A 348 3.08 -2.58 23.69
N LEU A 349 2.24 -2.93 22.70
CA LEU A 349 1.89 -4.32 22.40
C LEU A 349 3.11 -5.11 21.92
N ALA A 350 3.91 -4.53 21.05
CA ALA A 350 5.10 -5.14 20.47
C ALA A 350 6.25 -5.32 21.47
N SER A 351 6.28 -4.54 22.57
CA SER A 351 7.34 -4.57 23.58
C SER A 351 7.09 -5.55 24.74
N ARG A 352 5.89 -6.14 24.83
CA ARG A 352 5.51 -7.15 25.84
C ARG A 352 5.86 -8.56 25.37
#